data_4b70d3566246cd263d2c6c64618c1ff7
#
_entry.id   4b70d3566246cd263d2c6c64618c1ff7
#
_cell.length_a   1.000
_cell.length_b   1.000
_cell.length_c   1.000
_cell.angle_alpha   90.00
_cell.angle_beta   90.00
_cell.angle_gamma   90.00
#
_symmetry.space_group_name_H-M   'P 1'
#
loop_
_entity.id
_entity.type
_entity.pdbx_description
1 polymer ?
#
loop_
_entity_poly.entity_id
_entity_poly.type
_entity_poly.pdbx_seq_one_letter_code
_entity_poly.pdbx_strand_id
1 'polypeptide(L)'
;MDLFRRLFGRGSADTPRPQRLDYLNEALALERQGDYEAALTSYRLALRDNPTDTRILQNMAIAFTKTDRPEEALRQYRRALDVDPSLTGAHYGIGFLLLKRGDLAGAAEHLREFLSRPPRGADADRWVQHAESTLRELDAAPGRP
;
A
#
# COMPACT_ATOMS: atom_id res chain seq x y z
N MET A 1 -37.44 21.13 -33.79
CA MET A 1 -37.39 20.31 -32.58
C MET A 1 -36.38 19.18 -32.65
N ASP A 2 -36.32 18.51 -33.78
CA ASP A 2 -35.34 17.42 -33.97
C ASP A 2 -33.90 17.90 -34.09
N LEU A 3 -33.67 19.13 -34.55
CA LEU A 3 -32.34 19.72 -34.64
C LEU A 3 -31.73 20.00 -33.26
N PHE A 4 -32.57 20.42 -32.30
CA PHE A 4 -32.13 20.65 -30.93
C PHE A 4 -31.78 19.35 -30.22
N ARG A 5 -32.57 18.30 -30.43
CA ARG A 5 -32.25 16.95 -29.94
C ARG A 5 -31.04 16.36 -30.63
N ARG A 6 -30.81 16.64 -31.90
CA ARG A 6 -29.61 16.19 -32.63
C ARG A 6 -28.35 16.90 -32.19
N LEU A 7 -28.45 18.18 -31.82
CA LEU A 7 -27.30 18.99 -31.39
C LEU A 7 -27.00 18.84 -29.90
N PHE A 8 -28.03 18.62 -29.08
CA PHE A 8 -27.88 18.60 -27.63
C PHE A 8 -28.30 17.27 -26.97
N GLY A 9 -29.15 16.48 -27.64
CA GLY A 9 -29.62 15.20 -27.11
C GLY A 9 -28.63 14.06 -27.23
N ARG A 10 -27.71 14.14 -28.19
CA ARG A 10 -26.60 13.16 -28.29
C ARG A 10 -25.45 13.46 -27.35
N GLY A 11 -25.32 14.70 -26.93
CA GLY A 11 -24.28 15.13 -26.01
C GLY A 11 -24.46 14.62 -24.60
N SER A 12 -25.69 14.31 -24.18
CA SER A 12 -25.95 13.82 -22.83
C SER A 12 -25.95 12.30 -22.69
N ALA A 13 -26.07 11.58 -23.85
CA ALA A 13 -26.01 10.11 -23.84
C ALA A 13 -24.62 9.56 -24.18
N ASP A 14 -23.84 10.36 -24.91
CA ASP A 14 -22.47 9.99 -25.36
C ASP A 14 -21.36 10.78 -24.66
N THR A 15 -21.69 11.77 -23.83
CA THR A 15 -20.67 12.20 -22.88
C THR A 15 -20.44 11.01 -21.96
N PRO A 16 -19.27 10.41 -22.01
CA PRO A 16 -18.91 9.50 -20.93
C PRO A 16 -19.21 10.32 -19.69
N ARG A 17 -20.06 9.79 -18.82
CA ARG A 17 -20.10 10.25 -17.43
C ARG A 17 -18.66 10.51 -17.09
N PRO A 18 -18.27 11.70 -16.54
CA PRO A 18 -16.91 11.88 -16.13
C PRO A 18 -16.57 10.59 -15.42
N GLN A 19 -15.76 9.78 -16.07
CA GLN A 19 -15.32 8.52 -15.53
C GLN A 19 -14.89 8.93 -14.14
N ARG A 20 -15.54 8.38 -13.13
CA ARG A 20 -15.02 8.47 -11.78
C ARG A 20 -13.55 8.29 -11.99
N LEU A 21 -12.83 9.40 -11.87
CA LEU A 21 -11.41 9.41 -12.10
C LEU A 21 -10.92 8.19 -11.37
N ASP A 22 -10.31 7.28 -12.08
CA ASP A 22 -9.76 6.09 -11.48
C ASP A 22 -8.53 6.53 -10.70
N TYR A 23 -8.79 7.09 -9.54
CA TYR A 23 -7.77 7.66 -8.68
C TYR A 23 -6.70 6.65 -8.30
N LEU A 24 -7.07 5.37 -8.20
CA LEU A 24 -6.09 4.32 -7.93
C LEU A 24 -5.12 4.17 -9.11
N ASN A 25 -5.61 4.08 -10.33
CA ASN A 25 -4.74 3.99 -11.50
C ASN A 25 -3.91 5.25 -11.70
N GLU A 26 -4.48 6.42 -11.43
CA GLU A 26 -3.75 7.69 -11.46
C GLU A 26 -2.61 7.69 -10.44
N ALA A 27 -2.89 7.27 -9.20
CA ALA A 27 -1.88 7.17 -8.15
C ALA A 27 -0.74 6.21 -8.53
N LEU A 28 -1.08 5.04 -9.06
CA LEU A 28 -0.08 4.06 -9.52
C LEU A 28 0.79 4.62 -10.66
N ALA A 29 0.20 5.39 -11.56
CA ALA A 29 0.96 6.05 -12.63
C ALA A 29 1.93 7.09 -12.07
N LEU A 30 1.49 7.88 -11.10
CA LEU A 30 2.32 8.88 -10.44
C LEU A 30 3.46 8.24 -9.63
N GLU A 31 3.20 7.12 -8.95
CA GLU A 31 4.25 6.34 -8.29
C GLU A 31 5.33 5.87 -9.27
N ARG A 32 4.92 5.34 -10.42
CA ARG A 32 5.87 4.92 -11.45
C ARG A 32 6.76 6.05 -11.96
N GLN A 33 6.25 7.28 -11.91
CA GLN A 33 7.02 8.49 -12.23
C GLN A 33 7.88 8.98 -11.07
N GLY A 34 7.76 8.37 -9.90
CA GLY A 34 8.45 8.80 -8.69
C GLY A 34 7.80 9.99 -7.98
N ASP A 35 6.62 10.42 -8.42
CA ASP A 35 5.88 11.52 -7.80
C ASP A 35 4.96 11.00 -6.69
N TYR A 36 5.57 10.65 -5.57
CA TYR A 36 4.87 10.05 -4.42
C TYR A 36 3.91 11.04 -3.74
N GLU A 37 4.22 12.33 -3.74
CA GLU A 37 3.32 13.34 -3.15
C GLU A 37 2.02 13.46 -3.93
N ALA A 38 2.11 13.54 -5.25
CA ALA A 38 0.92 13.54 -6.10
C ALA A 38 0.18 12.21 -6.02
N ALA A 39 0.90 11.08 -5.96
CA ALA A 39 0.32 9.75 -5.78
C ALA A 39 -0.48 9.67 -4.48
N LEU A 40 0.05 10.19 -3.37
CA LEU A 40 -0.67 10.22 -2.09
C LEU A 40 -1.97 11.00 -2.17
N THR A 41 -2.01 12.11 -2.88
CA THR A 41 -3.24 12.86 -3.10
C THR A 41 -4.28 12.01 -3.83
N SER A 42 -3.89 11.33 -4.89
CA SER A 42 -4.77 10.44 -5.66
C SER A 42 -5.21 9.22 -4.83
N TYR A 43 -4.31 8.64 -4.03
CA TYR A 43 -4.67 7.55 -3.12
C TYR A 43 -5.70 7.99 -2.08
N ARG A 44 -5.58 9.18 -1.52
CA ARG A 44 -6.58 9.69 -0.57
C ARG A 44 -7.97 9.80 -1.20
N LEU A 45 -8.03 10.25 -2.44
CA LEU A 45 -9.29 10.32 -3.19
C LEU A 45 -9.84 8.92 -3.49
N ALA A 46 -8.97 7.98 -3.89
CA ALA A 46 -9.36 6.59 -4.09
C ALA A 46 -9.87 5.94 -2.80
N LEU A 47 -9.22 6.21 -1.68
CA LEU A 47 -9.60 5.67 -0.38
C LEU A 47 -10.93 6.22 0.11
N ARG A 48 -11.23 7.50 -0.19
CA ARG A 48 -12.52 8.10 0.13
C ARG A 48 -13.67 7.34 -0.54
N ASP A 49 -13.47 6.90 -1.79
CA ASP A 49 -14.46 6.12 -2.53
C ASP A 49 -14.52 4.65 -2.07
N ASN A 50 -13.38 4.11 -1.62
CA ASN A 50 -13.25 2.70 -1.20
C ASN A 50 -12.46 2.61 0.12
N PRO A 51 -13.07 2.94 1.27
CA PRO A 51 -12.34 3.12 2.54
C PRO A 51 -11.68 1.85 3.09
N THR A 52 -12.13 0.67 2.64
CA THR A 52 -11.63 -0.64 3.08
C THR A 52 -10.85 -1.39 2.00
N ASP A 53 -10.48 -0.72 0.92
CA ASP A 53 -9.64 -1.34 -0.10
C ASP A 53 -8.20 -1.45 0.41
N THR A 54 -7.80 -2.67 0.75
CA THR A 54 -6.48 -2.94 1.33
C THR A 54 -5.34 -2.66 0.37
N ARG A 55 -5.57 -2.71 -0.95
CA ARG A 55 -4.54 -2.35 -1.95
C ARG A 55 -4.20 -0.87 -1.85
N ILE A 56 -5.23 -0.03 -1.73
CA ILE A 56 -5.04 1.42 -1.58
C ILE A 56 -4.28 1.70 -0.29
N LEU A 57 -4.69 1.09 0.83
CA LEU A 57 -4.05 1.28 2.13
C LEU A 57 -2.58 0.86 2.10
N GLN A 58 -2.26 -0.29 1.52
CA GLN A 58 -0.87 -0.76 1.41
C GLN A 58 -0.03 0.12 0.49
N ASN A 59 -0.59 0.55 -0.65
CA ASN A 59 0.13 1.43 -1.57
C ASN A 59 0.37 2.81 -0.96
N MET A 60 -0.59 3.35 -0.21
CA MET A 60 -0.37 4.58 0.57
C MET A 60 0.76 4.40 1.58
N ALA A 61 0.80 3.28 2.28
CA ALA A 61 1.85 2.99 3.24
C ALA A 61 3.23 2.95 2.56
N ILE A 62 3.33 2.36 1.38
CA ILE A 62 4.57 2.36 0.59
C ILE A 62 4.97 3.79 0.21
N ALA A 63 4.03 4.59 -0.27
CA ALA A 63 4.29 5.98 -0.65
C ALA A 63 4.73 6.83 0.55
N PHE A 64 4.12 6.63 1.71
CA PHE A 64 4.57 7.27 2.95
C PHE A 64 5.97 6.83 3.36
N THR A 65 6.28 5.55 3.19
CA THR A 65 7.65 5.04 3.46
C THR A 65 8.66 5.71 2.53
N LYS A 66 8.34 5.84 1.25
CA LYS A 66 9.20 6.48 0.25
C LYS A 66 9.41 7.98 0.47
N THR A 67 8.48 8.63 1.15
CA THR A 67 8.55 10.05 1.49
C THR A 67 9.02 10.29 2.94
N ASP A 68 9.57 9.29 3.59
CA ASP A 68 10.10 9.32 4.95
C ASP A 68 9.06 9.77 6.01
N ARG A 69 7.87 9.17 5.90
CA ARG A 69 6.77 9.36 6.85
C ARG A 69 6.37 8.02 7.47
N PRO A 70 7.24 7.44 8.32
CA PRO A 70 7.04 6.09 8.82
C PRO A 70 5.81 5.93 9.70
N GLU A 71 5.46 6.94 10.51
CA GLU A 71 4.28 6.86 11.39
C GLU A 71 2.97 6.80 10.60
N GLU A 72 2.88 7.58 9.53
CA GLU A 72 1.74 7.56 8.63
C GLU A 72 1.67 6.23 7.85
N ALA A 73 2.81 5.71 7.42
CA ALA A 73 2.91 4.39 6.79
C ALA A 73 2.42 3.29 7.72
N LEU A 74 2.87 3.27 8.96
CA LEU A 74 2.43 2.30 9.97
C LEU A 74 0.91 2.35 10.18
N ARG A 75 0.32 3.53 10.24
CA ARG A 75 -1.13 3.66 10.38
C ARG A 75 -1.88 3.04 9.22
N GLN A 76 -1.41 3.24 8.00
CA GLN A 76 -2.07 2.68 6.82
C GLN A 76 -1.95 1.14 6.79
N TYR A 77 -0.78 0.61 7.08
CA TYR A 77 -0.61 -0.84 7.17
C TYR A 77 -1.48 -1.46 8.28
N ARG A 78 -1.56 -0.83 9.44
CA ARG A 78 -2.41 -1.31 10.54
C ARG A 78 -3.88 -1.30 10.16
N ARG A 79 -4.34 -0.24 9.49
CA ARG A 79 -5.71 -0.21 8.95
C ARG A 79 -5.95 -1.34 7.95
N ALA A 80 -4.99 -1.61 7.09
CA ALA A 80 -5.10 -2.73 6.15
C ALA A 80 -5.24 -4.07 6.88
N LEU A 81 -4.45 -4.29 7.94
CA LEU A 81 -4.54 -5.49 8.77
C LEU A 81 -5.84 -5.58 9.58
N ASP A 82 -6.43 -4.45 9.96
CA ASP A 82 -7.75 -4.43 10.60
C ASP A 82 -8.85 -4.92 9.64
N VAL A 83 -8.71 -4.62 8.35
CA VAL A 83 -9.63 -5.11 7.30
C VAL A 83 -9.35 -6.58 6.98
N ASP A 84 -8.08 -6.94 6.80
CA ASP A 84 -7.66 -8.30 6.45
C ASP A 84 -6.38 -8.66 7.22
N PRO A 85 -6.49 -9.39 8.34
CA PRO A 85 -5.33 -9.79 9.15
C PRO A 85 -4.33 -10.69 8.43
N SER A 86 -4.71 -11.29 7.30
CA SER A 86 -3.88 -12.24 6.55
C SER A 86 -2.95 -11.58 5.52
N LEU A 87 -2.92 -10.26 5.43
CA LEU A 87 -2.10 -9.53 4.45
C LEU A 87 -0.61 -9.64 4.79
N THR A 88 0.07 -10.58 4.14
CA THR A 88 1.51 -10.83 4.34
C THR A 88 2.36 -9.61 4.01
N GLY A 89 2.05 -8.90 2.94
CA GLY A 89 2.78 -7.69 2.54
C GLY A 89 2.74 -6.60 3.59
N ALA A 90 1.62 -6.44 4.30
CA ALA A 90 1.51 -5.47 5.38
C ALA A 90 2.40 -5.85 6.57
N HIS A 91 2.48 -7.12 6.92
CA HIS A 91 3.38 -7.60 7.97
C HIS A 91 4.85 -7.34 7.63
N TYR A 92 5.24 -7.60 6.38
CA TYR A 92 6.59 -7.27 5.90
C TYR A 92 6.89 -5.78 6.04
N GLY A 93 5.98 -4.93 5.55
CA GLY A 93 6.13 -3.48 5.60
C GLY A 93 6.25 -2.95 7.03
N ILE A 94 5.38 -3.40 7.94
CA ILE A 94 5.42 -3.02 9.36
C ILE A 94 6.73 -3.50 9.99
N GLY A 95 7.14 -4.73 9.71
CA GLY A 95 8.37 -5.30 10.27
C GLY A 95 9.59 -4.42 9.99
N PHE A 96 9.79 -3.99 8.76
CA PHE A 96 10.92 -3.14 8.40
C PHE A 96 10.78 -1.69 8.88
N LEU A 97 9.58 -1.16 8.97
CA LEU A 97 9.35 0.16 9.58
C LEU A 97 9.68 0.16 11.07
N LEU A 98 9.27 -0.88 11.80
CA LEU A 98 9.59 -1.05 13.20
C LEU A 98 11.08 -1.28 13.43
N LEU A 99 11.74 -2.03 12.56
CA LEU A 99 13.17 -2.22 12.60
C LEU A 99 13.92 -0.89 12.49
N LYS A 100 13.55 -0.07 11.54
CA LYS A 100 14.13 1.26 11.33
C LYS A 100 13.92 2.18 12.55
N ARG A 101 12.78 2.00 13.23
CA ARG A 101 12.43 2.74 14.44
C ARG A 101 13.18 2.25 15.69
N GLY A 102 13.81 1.08 15.62
CA GLY A 102 14.48 0.47 16.74
C GLY A 102 13.62 -0.45 17.60
N ASP A 103 12.36 -0.69 17.22
CA ASP A 103 11.50 -1.68 17.86
C ASP A 103 11.82 -3.07 17.32
N LEU A 104 12.86 -3.67 17.85
CA LEU A 104 13.38 -4.95 17.36
C LEU A 104 12.43 -6.11 17.66
N ALA A 105 11.77 -6.09 18.81
CA ALA A 105 10.82 -7.13 19.19
C ALA A 105 9.58 -7.10 18.30
N GLY A 106 9.00 -5.92 18.08
CA GLY A 106 7.87 -5.74 17.17
C GLY A 106 8.22 -6.09 15.73
N ALA A 107 9.41 -5.70 15.28
CA ALA A 107 9.90 -6.06 13.94
C ALA A 107 9.99 -7.57 13.77
N ALA A 108 10.58 -8.28 14.72
CA ALA A 108 10.70 -9.74 14.68
C ALA A 108 9.33 -10.42 14.64
N GLU A 109 8.38 -9.96 15.44
CA GLU A 109 7.02 -10.50 15.46
C GLU A 109 6.36 -10.40 14.08
N HIS A 110 6.38 -9.23 13.46
CA HIS A 110 5.77 -9.04 12.14
C HIS A 110 6.49 -9.79 11.03
N LEU A 111 7.82 -9.90 11.09
CA LEU A 111 8.57 -10.69 10.11
C LEU A 111 8.29 -12.19 10.25
N ARG A 112 8.08 -12.70 11.47
CA ARG A 112 7.64 -14.09 11.67
C ARG A 112 6.25 -14.33 11.10
N GLU A 113 5.31 -13.38 11.29
CA GLU A 113 3.99 -13.46 10.68
C GLU A 113 4.08 -13.49 9.15
N PHE A 114 4.91 -12.64 8.56
CA PHE A 114 5.17 -12.67 7.12
C PHE A 114 5.68 -14.03 6.66
N LEU A 115 6.65 -14.59 7.36
CA LEU A 115 7.26 -15.89 7.00
C LEU A 115 6.34 -17.09 7.28
N SER A 116 5.34 -16.94 8.13
CA SER A 116 4.35 -18.00 8.39
C SER A 116 3.47 -18.29 7.18
N ARG A 117 3.26 -17.27 6.33
CA ARG A 117 2.49 -17.36 5.09
C ARG A 117 3.20 -16.58 3.98
N PRO A 118 4.36 -17.06 3.54
CA PRO A 118 5.16 -16.31 2.59
C PRO A 118 4.44 -16.19 1.24
N PRO A 119 4.59 -15.06 0.55
CA PRO A 119 4.08 -14.93 -0.81
C PRO A 119 4.80 -15.89 -1.73
N ARG A 120 4.17 -16.21 -2.85
CA ARG A 120 4.71 -17.14 -3.86
C ARG A 120 5.10 -16.36 -5.12
N GLY A 121 6.10 -16.88 -5.84
CA GLY A 121 6.57 -16.36 -7.09
C GLY A 121 8.04 -15.96 -7.05
N ALA A 122 8.65 -15.77 -8.22
CA ALA A 122 10.08 -15.48 -8.36
C ALA A 122 10.50 -14.18 -7.64
N ASP A 123 9.66 -13.15 -7.67
CA ASP A 123 9.93 -11.89 -6.98
C ASP A 123 9.76 -12.02 -5.46
N ALA A 124 8.94 -12.96 -5.02
CA ALA A 124 8.66 -13.17 -3.60
C ALA A 124 9.87 -13.76 -2.86
N ASP A 125 10.68 -14.57 -3.51
CA ASP A 125 11.85 -15.23 -2.91
C ASP A 125 12.82 -14.20 -2.33
N ARG A 126 13.02 -13.10 -3.00
CA ARG A 126 13.86 -11.99 -2.54
C ARG A 126 13.37 -11.41 -1.21
N TRP A 127 12.06 -11.20 -1.08
CA TRP A 127 11.45 -10.67 0.13
C TRP A 127 11.54 -11.67 1.28
N VAL A 128 11.30 -12.95 0.99
CA VAL A 128 11.41 -14.04 1.96
C VAL A 128 12.83 -14.16 2.49
N GLN A 129 13.83 -14.19 1.59
CA GLN A 129 15.25 -14.24 1.97
C GLN A 129 15.67 -13.05 2.83
N HIS A 130 15.21 -11.86 2.47
CA HIS A 130 15.50 -10.66 3.25
C HIS A 130 14.90 -10.75 4.65
N ALA A 131 13.66 -11.17 4.79
CA ALA A 131 13.02 -11.34 6.10
C ALA A 131 13.71 -12.43 6.94
N GLU A 132 14.06 -13.56 6.34
CA GLU A 132 14.78 -14.64 7.02
C GLU A 132 16.15 -14.19 7.53
N SER A 133 16.90 -13.50 6.68
CA SER A 133 18.22 -12.98 7.03
C SER A 133 18.12 -11.97 8.18
N THR A 134 17.17 -11.05 8.10
CA THR A 134 16.93 -10.05 9.13
C THR A 134 16.55 -10.70 10.48
N LEU A 135 15.67 -11.70 10.45
CA LEU A 135 15.31 -12.41 11.68
C LEU A 135 16.49 -13.14 12.32
N ARG A 136 17.34 -13.78 11.52
CA ARG A 136 18.57 -14.41 12.03
C ARG A 136 19.46 -13.40 12.73
N GLU A 137 19.62 -12.21 12.16
CA GLU A 137 20.40 -11.14 12.77
C GLU A 137 19.77 -10.66 14.08
N LEU A 138 18.46 -10.49 14.10
CA LEU A 138 17.73 -10.05 15.30
C LEU A 138 17.82 -11.10 16.42
N ASP A 139 17.68 -12.37 16.09
CA ASP A 139 17.72 -13.47 17.06
C ASP A 139 19.14 -13.73 17.59
N ALA A 140 20.18 -13.41 16.81
CA ALA A 140 21.57 -13.55 17.18
C ALA A 140 22.15 -12.33 17.90
N ALA A 141 21.40 -11.21 18.01
CA ALA A 141 21.90 -9.96 18.59
C ALA A 141 22.30 -10.13 20.05
N PRO A 142 23.54 -9.74 20.46
CA PRO A 142 23.97 -9.82 21.86
C PRO A 142 23.13 -8.91 22.76
N GLY A 143 22.80 -9.41 23.98
CA GLY A 143 22.10 -8.62 24.98
C GLY A 143 20.59 -8.72 24.96
N ARG A 144 20.02 -9.61 24.14
CA ARG A 144 18.60 -9.97 24.24
C ARG A 144 18.41 -10.97 25.38
N PRO A 145 17.46 -10.68 26.30
CA PRO A 145 17.08 -11.67 27.29
C PRO A 145 16.43 -12.90 26.65
#